data_5704ff213b41d4c7655edd0313b1ef86
#
_entry.id   5704ff213b41d4c7655edd0313b1ef86
#
_cell.length_a   1.000
_cell.length_b   1.000
_cell.length_c   1.000
_cell.angle_alpha   90.00
_cell.angle_beta   90.00
_cell.angle_gamma   90.00
#
_symmetry.space_group_name_H-M   'P 1'
#
loop_
_entity.id
_entity.type
_entity.pdbx_description
1 polymer ?
#
loop_
_entity_poly.entity_id
_entity_poly.type
_entity_poly.pdbx_seq_one_letter_code
_entity_poly.pdbx_strand_id
1 'polypeptide(L)'
;MLEVNNLRIAANDKILVDNISFKLDENKTLGIVGQSGSGKTLTVLSIMGLLDRKIYEISGSIKFHNKEILRLKEKETASIRLSDIAMVYQNPFNTFSPVEKINKQLDRIYRIKKLKRDDVKIKNLLEKVSLNESYLKKYPHEMSGGELQRMVIVTALLLKPEIIICDEPTTSLDINTGRSIIKLLKKLKKEENFSIIFISHDLDMIEDISDELIVMKNGKIVEKGKASEVIKNPKDEYSRKLLKLFKLGD
;
A
#
# COMPACT_ATOMS: atom_id res chain seq x y z
N MET A 1 16.05 3.62 2.40
CA MET A 1 15.09 4.12 1.40
C MET A 1 13.99 4.98 2.03
N LEU A 2 13.06 4.45 2.83
CA LEU A 2 12.05 5.22 3.59
C LEU A 2 12.32 5.11 5.09
N GLU A 3 12.33 6.24 5.78
CA GLU A 3 12.50 6.33 7.24
C GLU A 3 11.38 7.17 7.85
N VAL A 4 10.75 6.63 8.87
CA VAL A 4 9.74 7.31 9.69
C VAL A 4 10.29 7.43 11.08
N ASN A 5 10.40 8.66 11.61
CA ASN A 5 10.99 8.93 12.91
C ASN A 5 10.05 9.77 13.76
N ASN A 6 9.68 9.24 14.93
CA ASN A 6 8.85 9.90 15.94
C ASN A 6 7.56 10.51 15.35
N LEU A 7 6.93 9.79 14.39
CA LEU A 7 5.70 10.27 13.74
C LEU A 7 4.58 10.32 14.77
N ARG A 8 3.97 11.50 14.89
CA ARG A 8 2.78 11.75 15.71
C ARG A 8 1.72 12.39 14.85
N ILE A 9 0.49 11.89 14.93
CA ILE A 9 -0.68 12.41 14.23
C ILE A 9 -1.78 12.61 15.27
N ALA A 10 -2.32 13.84 15.34
CA ALA A 10 -3.44 14.16 16.22
C ALA A 10 -4.56 14.86 15.42
N ALA A 11 -5.79 14.76 15.89
CA ALA A 11 -6.95 15.50 15.38
C ALA A 11 -7.93 15.74 16.53
N ASN A 12 -8.48 16.95 16.64
CA ASN A 12 -9.43 17.34 17.70
C ASN A 12 -8.94 16.93 19.10
N ASP A 13 -7.73 17.32 19.45
CA ASP A 13 -7.04 17.00 20.73
C ASP A 13 -6.83 15.49 21.01
N LYS A 14 -7.19 14.63 20.08
CA LYS A 14 -6.97 13.18 20.21
C LYS A 14 -5.74 12.74 19.44
N ILE A 15 -4.82 12.03 20.12
CA ILE A 15 -3.66 11.41 19.48
C ILE A 15 -4.14 10.14 18.78
N LEU A 16 -3.91 10.05 17.46
CA LEU A 16 -4.30 8.94 16.60
C LEU A 16 -3.11 8.06 16.24
N VAL A 17 -1.91 8.65 16.13
CA VAL A 17 -0.63 7.97 15.99
C VAL A 17 0.33 8.64 16.95
N ASP A 18 1.04 7.86 17.78
CA ASP A 18 1.83 8.35 18.89
C ASP A 18 3.28 7.87 18.81
N ASN A 19 4.15 8.74 18.35
CA ASN A 19 5.61 8.61 18.39
C ASN A 19 6.13 7.28 17.80
N ILE A 20 5.66 6.93 16.59
CA ILE A 20 6.10 5.70 15.92
C ILE A 20 7.36 5.93 15.08
N SER A 21 8.25 4.91 15.07
CA SER A 21 9.49 4.95 14.28
C SER A 21 9.77 3.60 13.64
N PHE A 22 10.00 3.61 12.32
CA PHE A 22 10.34 2.44 11.52
C PHE A 22 11.04 2.84 10.23
N LYS A 23 11.58 1.86 9.53
CA LYS A 23 12.17 2.05 8.20
C LYS A 23 11.72 0.96 7.24
N LEU A 24 11.80 1.26 5.96
CA LEU A 24 11.64 0.31 4.87
C LEU A 24 12.89 0.37 4.01
N ASP A 25 13.60 -0.73 3.93
CA ASP A 25 14.78 -0.88 3.09
C ASP A 25 14.37 -1.24 1.64
N GLU A 26 15.29 -1.06 0.69
CA GLU A 26 15.06 -1.39 -0.72
C GLU A 26 14.77 -2.88 -0.91
N ASN A 27 13.86 -3.18 -1.84
CA ASN A 27 13.42 -4.54 -2.15
C ASN A 27 12.89 -5.35 -0.95
N LYS A 28 12.45 -4.66 0.13
CA LYS A 28 11.83 -5.30 1.30
C LYS A 28 10.32 -5.11 1.31
N THR A 29 9.66 -5.99 2.02
CA THR A 29 8.22 -5.86 2.34
C THR A 29 8.08 -5.68 3.84
N LEU A 30 7.45 -4.56 4.24
CA LEU A 30 7.07 -4.26 5.61
C LEU A 30 5.58 -4.53 5.79
N GLY A 31 5.25 -5.56 6.58
CA GLY A 31 3.89 -5.81 7.02
C GLY A 31 3.50 -4.89 8.17
N ILE A 32 2.27 -4.40 8.19
CA ILE A 32 1.70 -3.63 9.30
C ILE A 32 0.36 -4.26 9.69
N VAL A 33 0.25 -4.75 10.92
CA VAL A 33 -0.96 -5.37 11.45
C VAL A 33 -1.46 -4.62 12.70
N GLY A 34 -2.73 -4.80 13.00
CA GLY A 34 -3.38 -4.20 14.17
C GLY A 34 -4.88 -4.12 13.97
N GLN A 35 -5.65 -3.97 15.04
CA GLN A 35 -7.11 -3.78 14.97
C GLN A 35 -7.50 -2.53 14.19
N SER A 36 -8.77 -2.45 13.77
CA SER A 36 -9.33 -1.22 13.18
C SER A 36 -9.12 -0.04 14.13
N GLY A 37 -8.78 1.12 13.60
CA GLY A 37 -8.48 2.32 14.40
C GLY A 37 -7.11 2.33 15.08
N SER A 38 -6.21 1.36 14.84
CA SER A 38 -4.87 1.36 15.45
C SER A 38 -3.88 2.36 14.81
N GLY A 39 -4.27 3.08 13.75
CA GLY A 39 -3.45 4.12 13.10
C GLY A 39 -2.73 3.71 11.82
N LYS A 40 -2.91 2.46 11.32
CA LYS A 40 -2.23 1.93 10.12
C LYS A 40 -2.44 2.79 8.88
N THR A 41 -3.70 3.00 8.50
CA THR A 41 -4.07 3.82 7.33
C THR A 41 -3.60 5.27 7.47
N LEU A 42 -3.73 5.89 8.66
CA LEU A 42 -3.22 7.23 8.89
C LEU A 42 -1.70 7.32 8.70
N THR A 43 -0.98 6.30 9.15
CA THR A 43 0.48 6.22 8.96
C THR A 43 0.84 6.21 7.47
N VAL A 44 0.21 5.37 6.66
CA VAL A 44 0.53 5.33 5.22
C VAL A 44 0.02 6.55 4.45
N LEU A 45 -1.13 7.12 4.83
CA LEU A 45 -1.59 8.38 4.25
C LEU A 45 -0.67 9.55 4.58
N SER A 46 -0.01 9.56 5.76
CA SER A 46 1.00 10.56 6.08
C SER A 46 2.26 10.43 5.22
N ILE A 47 2.69 9.20 4.92
CA ILE A 47 3.80 8.93 3.98
C ILE A 47 3.45 9.43 2.57
N MET A 48 2.21 9.25 2.16
CA MET A 48 1.72 9.76 0.87
C MET A 48 1.49 11.29 0.87
N GLY A 49 1.54 11.95 2.03
CA GLY A 49 1.19 13.38 2.17
C GLY A 49 -0.26 13.66 1.79
N LEU A 50 -1.17 12.73 2.09
CA LEU A 50 -2.61 12.81 1.76
C LEU A 50 -3.48 13.26 2.94
N LEU A 51 -2.90 13.45 4.12
CA LEU A 51 -3.64 13.95 5.28
C LEU A 51 -3.83 15.48 5.18
N ASP A 52 -5.06 15.92 5.32
CA ASP A 52 -5.38 17.36 5.34
C ASP A 52 -4.84 18.00 6.61
N ARG A 53 -3.88 18.90 6.46
CA ARG A 53 -3.23 19.62 7.56
C ARG A 53 -4.14 20.60 8.29
N LYS A 54 -5.34 20.88 7.77
CA LYS A 54 -6.38 21.65 8.48
C LYS A 54 -7.09 20.79 9.53
N ILE A 55 -7.09 19.46 9.35
CA ILE A 55 -7.75 18.49 10.22
C ILE A 55 -6.74 17.80 11.13
N TYR A 56 -5.55 17.46 10.59
CA TYR A 56 -4.54 16.66 11.25
C TYR A 56 -3.30 17.49 11.59
N GLU A 57 -2.93 17.47 12.86
CA GLU A 57 -1.63 17.93 13.33
C GLU A 57 -0.62 16.79 13.17
N ILE A 58 0.39 17.00 12.33
CA ILE A 58 1.39 15.98 12.02
C ILE A 58 2.76 16.50 12.43
N SER A 59 3.47 15.72 13.25
CA SER A 59 4.84 16.03 13.69
C SER A 59 5.74 14.80 13.57
N GLY A 60 7.05 14.99 13.76
CA GLY A 60 8.08 13.99 13.51
C GLY A 60 8.77 14.20 12.16
N SER A 61 9.26 13.12 11.56
CA SER A 61 10.00 13.15 10.29
C SER A 61 9.66 11.93 9.45
N ILE A 62 9.40 12.15 8.16
CA ILE A 62 9.28 11.09 7.14
C ILE A 62 10.26 11.42 6.04
N LYS A 63 11.30 10.59 5.89
CA LYS A 63 12.33 10.77 4.86
C LYS A 63 12.23 9.68 3.80
N PHE A 64 12.21 10.10 2.54
CA PHE A 64 12.35 9.24 1.38
C PHE A 64 13.62 9.66 0.62
N HIS A 65 14.60 8.76 0.48
CA HIS A 65 15.94 9.07 -0.05
C HIS A 65 16.54 10.34 0.56
N ASN A 66 16.53 10.45 1.90
CA ASN A 66 16.99 11.62 2.66
C ASN A 66 16.17 12.92 2.47
N LYS A 67 15.12 12.91 1.63
CA LYS A 67 14.24 14.05 1.41
C LYS A 67 13.09 14.02 2.42
N GLU A 68 12.93 15.09 3.21
CA GLU A 68 11.88 15.20 4.23
C GLU A 68 10.51 15.45 3.59
N ILE A 69 9.61 14.46 3.64
CA ILE A 69 8.29 14.53 2.98
C ILE A 69 7.35 15.50 3.71
N LEU A 70 7.34 15.50 5.04
CA LEU A 70 6.40 16.31 5.81
C LEU A 70 6.57 17.83 5.60
N ARG A 71 7.72 18.27 5.09
CA ARG A 71 8.01 19.69 4.83
C ARG A 71 7.79 20.11 3.39
N LEU A 72 7.47 19.16 2.51
CA LEU A 72 7.27 19.44 1.09
C LEU A 72 5.97 20.21 0.86
N LYS A 73 5.96 21.06 -0.18
CA LYS A 73 4.76 21.67 -0.72
C LYS A 73 3.95 20.63 -1.50
N GLU A 74 2.64 20.83 -1.62
CA GLU A 74 1.73 19.90 -2.32
C GLU A 74 2.22 19.50 -3.71
N LYS A 75 2.76 20.43 -4.50
CA LYS A 75 3.31 20.15 -5.83
C LYS A 75 4.46 19.13 -5.80
N GLU A 76 5.34 19.21 -4.80
CA GLU A 76 6.47 18.32 -4.64
C GLU A 76 6.03 16.95 -4.13
N THR A 77 5.09 16.94 -3.16
CA THR A 77 4.49 15.69 -2.65
C THR A 77 3.68 14.99 -3.76
N ALA A 78 2.94 15.73 -4.57
CA ALA A 78 2.25 15.18 -5.74
C ALA A 78 3.22 14.56 -6.75
N SER A 79 4.44 15.12 -6.94
CA SER A 79 5.47 14.52 -7.77
C SER A 79 5.90 13.15 -7.25
N ILE A 80 6.12 13.00 -5.93
CA ILE A 80 6.46 11.73 -5.30
C ILE A 80 5.36 10.68 -5.52
N ARG A 81 4.08 11.07 -5.35
CA ARG A 81 2.93 10.18 -5.62
C ARG A 81 2.80 9.78 -7.09
N LEU A 82 3.30 10.58 -8.00
CA LEU A 82 3.24 10.31 -9.44
C LEU A 82 4.44 9.52 -9.96
N SER A 83 5.52 9.39 -9.20
CA SER A 83 6.73 8.73 -9.67
C SER A 83 7.24 7.63 -8.74
N ASP A 84 7.25 7.89 -7.43
CA ASP A 84 8.11 7.13 -6.53
C ASP A 84 7.33 6.23 -5.58
N ILE A 85 6.14 6.67 -5.14
CA ILE A 85 5.29 5.92 -4.20
C ILE A 85 3.89 5.78 -4.77
N ALA A 86 3.47 4.56 -5.09
CA ALA A 86 2.12 4.26 -5.53
C ALA A 86 1.30 3.63 -4.40
N MET A 87 -0.03 3.73 -4.49
CA MET A 87 -0.94 3.12 -3.51
C MET A 87 -1.99 2.24 -4.19
N VAL A 88 -2.18 1.05 -3.63
CA VAL A 88 -3.24 0.10 -3.97
C VAL A 88 -4.22 0.08 -2.81
N TYR A 89 -5.44 0.55 -3.04
CA TYR A 89 -6.48 0.70 -2.02
C TYR A 89 -7.28 -0.59 -1.81
N GLN A 90 -7.95 -0.66 -0.66
CA GLN A 90 -8.80 -1.77 -0.24
C GLN A 90 -9.89 -2.13 -1.26
N ASN A 91 -10.55 -1.14 -1.85
CA ASN A 91 -11.61 -1.35 -2.83
C ASN A 91 -11.16 -0.87 -4.21
N PRO A 92 -10.92 -1.79 -5.18
CA PRO A 92 -10.48 -1.44 -6.51
C PRO A 92 -11.49 -0.61 -7.30
N PHE A 93 -12.79 -0.71 -6.99
CA PHE A 93 -13.83 0.10 -7.63
C PHE A 93 -13.71 1.59 -7.30
N ASN A 94 -13.08 1.96 -6.18
CA ASN A 94 -12.85 3.36 -5.82
C ASN A 94 -11.64 3.98 -6.55
N THR A 95 -10.83 3.17 -7.22
CA THR A 95 -9.64 3.64 -7.95
C THR A 95 -10.01 4.20 -9.32
N PHE A 96 -11.05 3.64 -9.93
CA PHE A 96 -11.44 3.98 -11.30
C PHE A 96 -12.79 4.71 -11.34
N SER A 97 -12.92 5.64 -12.29
CA SER A 97 -14.21 6.25 -12.61
C SER A 97 -15.14 5.21 -13.24
N PRO A 98 -16.34 4.95 -12.68
CA PRO A 98 -17.25 3.91 -13.21
C PRO A 98 -17.81 4.24 -14.58
N VAL A 99 -17.80 5.52 -14.99
CA VAL A 99 -18.39 6.02 -16.24
C VAL A 99 -17.36 6.20 -17.37
N GLU A 100 -16.10 5.81 -17.13
CA GLU A 100 -15.05 5.88 -18.15
C GLU A 100 -14.39 4.52 -18.38
N LYS A 101 -14.10 4.21 -19.65
CA LYS A 101 -13.33 3.00 -20.00
C LYS A 101 -11.92 3.06 -19.43
N ILE A 102 -11.38 1.90 -19.08
CA ILE A 102 -10.02 1.76 -18.50
C ILE A 102 -8.99 2.49 -19.36
N ASN A 103 -9.04 2.32 -20.68
CA ASN A 103 -8.09 2.95 -21.60
C ASN A 103 -7.98 4.47 -21.41
N LYS A 104 -9.12 5.19 -21.30
CA LYS A 104 -9.14 6.64 -21.09
C LYS A 104 -8.52 7.03 -19.75
N GLN A 105 -8.67 6.20 -18.75
CA GLN A 105 -8.13 6.45 -17.41
C GLN A 105 -6.62 6.24 -17.37
N LEU A 106 -6.08 5.25 -18.10
CA LEU A 106 -4.64 5.10 -18.27
C LEU A 106 -4.06 6.28 -19.08
N ASP A 107 -4.74 6.77 -20.13
CA ASP A 107 -4.32 7.97 -20.87
C ASP A 107 -4.18 9.20 -19.98
N ARG A 108 -5.03 9.32 -18.96
CA ARG A 108 -4.96 10.41 -18.00
C ARG A 108 -3.66 10.39 -17.21
N ILE A 109 -3.16 9.20 -16.83
CA ILE A 109 -1.87 9.05 -16.13
C ILE A 109 -0.73 9.59 -17.00
N TYR A 110 -0.67 9.19 -18.25
CA TYR A 110 0.35 9.67 -19.18
C TYR A 110 0.27 11.19 -19.39
N ARG A 111 -0.94 11.75 -19.50
CA ARG A 111 -1.14 13.21 -19.62
C ARG A 111 -0.68 13.96 -18.39
N ILE A 112 -1.01 13.49 -17.18
CA ILE A 112 -0.59 14.11 -15.91
C ILE A 112 0.94 14.10 -15.80
N LYS A 113 1.58 13.00 -16.18
CA LYS A 113 3.05 12.88 -16.21
C LYS A 113 3.70 13.61 -17.39
N LYS A 114 2.93 14.18 -18.30
CA LYS A 114 3.42 14.79 -19.56
C LYS A 114 4.30 13.82 -20.38
N LEU A 115 3.98 12.55 -20.37
CA LEU A 115 4.68 11.50 -21.10
C LEU A 115 3.87 11.08 -22.32
N LYS A 116 4.57 10.64 -23.36
CA LYS A 116 3.94 9.95 -24.49
C LYS A 116 3.43 8.59 -24.01
N ARG A 117 2.22 8.22 -24.41
CA ARG A 117 1.65 6.91 -24.13
C ARG A 117 2.54 5.80 -24.70
N ASP A 118 2.76 4.78 -23.90
CA ASP A 118 3.56 3.59 -24.24
C ASP A 118 2.66 2.35 -24.24
N ASP A 119 2.11 2.02 -25.41
CA ASP A 119 1.22 0.86 -25.56
C ASP A 119 1.95 -0.47 -25.38
N VAL A 120 3.24 -0.54 -25.73
CA VAL A 120 4.07 -1.74 -25.54
C VAL A 120 4.22 -2.02 -24.03
N LYS A 121 4.51 -0.98 -23.26
CA LYS A 121 4.60 -1.10 -21.79
C LYS A 121 3.26 -1.52 -21.18
N ILE A 122 2.15 -0.91 -21.63
CA ILE A 122 0.81 -1.28 -21.14
C ILE A 122 0.54 -2.75 -21.42
N LYS A 123 0.78 -3.21 -22.64
CA LYS A 123 0.58 -4.62 -23.03
C LYS A 123 1.41 -5.56 -22.18
N ASN A 124 2.70 -5.30 -22.03
CA ASN A 124 3.60 -6.11 -21.21
C ASN A 124 3.14 -6.19 -19.72
N LEU A 125 2.66 -5.08 -19.15
CA LEU A 125 2.14 -5.08 -17.78
C LEU A 125 0.82 -5.85 -17.67
N LEU A 126 -0.08 -5.76 -18.65
CA LEU A 126 -1.30 -6.55 -18.69
C LEU A 126 -0.99 -8.06 -18.71
N GLU A 127 -0.07 -8.49 -19.57
CA GLU A 127 0.37 -9.88 -19.65
C GLU A 127 0.96 -10.37 -18.31
N LYS A 128 1.79 -9.56 -17.64
CA LYS A 128 2.36 -9.88 -16.32
C LYS A 128 1.30 -10.14 -15.26
N VAL A 129 0.16 -9.45 -15.33
CA VAL A 129 -0.96 -9.64 -14.39
C VAL A 129 -2.03 -10.62 -14.91
N SER A 130 -1.77 -11.33 -16.03
CA SER A 130 -2.70 -12.27 -16.67
C SER A 130 -3.99 -11.60 -17.15
N LEU A 131 -3.89 -10.39 -17.68
CA LEU A 131 -4.92 -9.68 -18.43
C LEU A 131 -4.48 -9.51 -19.88
N ASN A 132 -5.40 -9.15 -20.77
CA ASN A 132 -5.12 -8.83 -22.15
C ASN A 132 -5.67 -7.46 -22.55
N GLU A 133 -5.35 -7.00 -23.76
CA GLU A 133 -5.72 -5.66 -24.24
C GLU A 133 -7.25 -5.43 -24.37
N SER A 134 -8.07 -6.50 -24.40
CA SER A 134 -9.52 -6.34 -24.47
C SER A 134 -10.09 -5.66 -23.21
N TYR A 135 -9.41 -5.82 -22.06
CA TYR A 135 -9.78 -5.17 -20.80
C TYR A 135 -9.68 -3.64 -20.86
N LEU A 136 -8.85 -3.09 -21.74
CA LEU A 136 -8.72 -1.64 -21.93
C LEU A 136 -10.00 -1.01 -22.48
N LYS A 137 -10.84 -1.79 -23.15
CA LYS A 137 -12.12 -1.33 -23.74
C LYS A 137 -13.29 -1.44 -22.79
N LYS A 138 -13.10 -2.12 -21.63
CA LYS A 138 -14.13 -2.31 -20.61
C LYS A 138 -14.28 -1.08 -19.71
N TYR A 139 -15.45 -0.96 -19.11
CA TYR A 139 -15.69 -0.14 -17.93
C TYR A 139 -15.33 -0.91 -16.64
N PRO A 140 -15.04 -0.24 -15.51
CA PRO A 140 -14.71 -0.93 -14.25
C PRO A 140 -15.77 -1.94 -13.79
N HIS A 141 -17.05 -1.63 -13.95
CA HIS A 141 -18.18 -2.50 -13.57
C HIS A 141 -18.36 -3.74 -14.45
N GLU A 142 -17.69 -3.81 -15.62
CA GLU A 142 -17.67 -4.99 -16.50
C GLU A 142 -16.53 -5.98 -16.13
N MET A 143 -15.80 -5.70 -15.05
CA MET A 143 -14.68 -6.50 -14.58
C MET A 143 -15.02 -7.14 -13.22
N SER A 144 -14.56 -8.37 -12.98
CA SER A 144 -14.60 -8.97 -11.66
C SER A 144 -13.68 -8.21 -10.68
N GLY A 145 -13.91 -8.35 -9.38
CA GLY A 145 -13.06 -7.70 -8.36
C GLY A 145 -11.58 -8.04 -8.51
N GLY A 146 -11.26 -9.31 -8.78
CA GLY A 146 -9.87 -9.75 -9.00
C GLY A 146 -9.25 -9.20 -10.29
N GLU A 147 -10.00 -9.12 -11.39
CA GLU A 147 -9.54 -8.50 -12.63
C GLU A 147 -9.29 -7.00 -12.43
N LEU A 148 -10.21 -6.32 -11.74
CA LEU A 148 -10.07 -4.90 -11.46
C LEU A 148 -8.88 -4.63 -10.53
N GLN A 149 -8.66 -5.49 -9.51
CA GLN A 149 -7.50 -5.39 -8.64
C GLN A 149 -6.17 -5.56 -9.41
N ARG A 150 -6.12 -6.50 -10.37
CA ARG A 150 -4.97 -6.64 -11.26
C ARG A 150 -4.76 -5.39 -12.12
N MET A 151 -5.83 -4.75 -12.57
CA MET A 151 -5.76 -3.49 -13.32
C MET A 151 -5.27 -2.33 -12.43
N VAL A 152 -5.65 -2.27 -11.15
CA VAL A 152 -5.09 -1.31 -10.17
C VAL A 152 -3.58 -1.50 -10.05
N ILE A 153 -3.11 -2.75 -9.97
CA ILE A 153 -1.67 -3.05 -9.92
C ILE A 153 -0.96 -2.59 -11.21
N VAL A 154 -1.55 -2.83 -12.39
CA VAL A 154 -1.02 -2.30 -13.68
C VAL A 154 -0.88 -0.78 -13.61
N THR A 155 -1.91 -0.10 -13.13
CA THR A 155 -1.92 1.36 -12.99
C THR A 155 -0.79 1.85 -12.08
N ALA A 156 -0.57 1.19 -10.95
CA ALA A 156 0.53 1.48 -10.04
C ALA A 156 1.90 1.28 -10.73
N LEU A 157 2.10 0.17 -11.43
CA LEU A 157 3.37 -0.16 -12.11
C LEU A 157 3.67 0.73 -13.33
N LEU A 158 2.65 1.35 -13.96
CA LEU A 158 2.87 2.35 -15.02
C LEU A 158 3.69 3.53 -14.52
N LEU A 159 3.58 3.84 -13.23
CA LEU A 159 4.33 4.91 -12.58
C LEU A 159 5.80 4.56 -12.35
N LYS A 160 6.19 3.27 -12.43
CA LYS A 160 7.51 2.74 -12.04
C LYS A 160 7.89 3.13 -10.60
N PRO A 161 7.04 2.84 -9.62
CA PRO A 161 7.29 3.27 -8.24
C PRO A 161 8.42 2.48 -7.62
N GLU A 162 9.11 3.10 -6.67
CA GLU A 162 10.08 2.43 -5.80
C GLU A 162 9.39 1.79 -4.58
N ILE A 163 8.21 2.31 -4.20
CA ILE A 163 7.37 1.75 -3.12
C ILE A 163 5.94 1.59 -3.62
N ILE A 164 5.35 0.43 -3.36
CA ILE A 164 3.90 0.22 -3.47
C ILE A 164 3.33 0.02 -2.07
N ILE A 165 2.43 0.90 -1.67
CA ILE A 165 1.65 0.77 -0.43
C ILE A 165 0.37 0.01 -0.77
N CYS A 166 0.15 -1.12 -0.12
CA CYS A 166 -1.05 -1.94 -0.25
C CYS A 166 -1.84 -1.83 1.07
N ASP A 167 -2.95 -1.07 1.06
CA ASP A 167 -3.82 -0.93 2.23
C ASP A 167 -5.02 -1.86 2.07
N GLU A 168 -4.93 -3.02 2.72
CA GLU A 168 -5.92 -4.11 2.68
C GLU A 168 -6.34 -4.53 1.25
N PRO A 169 -5.41 -4.81 0.33
CA PRO A 169 -5.69 -4.94 -1.10
C PRO A 169 -6.53 -6.17 -1.49
N THR A 170 -6.85 -7.05 -0.55
CA THR A 170 -7.54 -8.32 -0.78
C THR A 170 -8.86 -8.46 -0.01
N THR A 171 -9.21 -7.50 0.85
CA THR A 171 -10.39 -7.58 1.74
C THR A 171 -11.72 -7.70 0.99
N SER A 172 -11.82 -7.14 -0.22
CA SER A 172 -13.03 -7.21 -1.06
C SER A 172 -13.04 -8.42 -2.02
N LEU A 173 -12.10 -9.35 -1.89
CA LEU A 173 -11.92 -10.50 -2.78
C LEU A 173 -12.17 -11.81 -2.02
N ASP A 174 -12.54 -12.86 -2.75
CA ASP A 174 -12.54 -14.21 -2.18
C ASP A 174 -11.11 -14.68 -1.85
N ILE A 175 -10.98 -15.65 -0.94
CA ILE A 175 -9.70 -16.13 -0.41
C ILE A 175 -8.74 -16.58 -1.52
N ASN A 176 -9.23 -17.32 -2.52
CA ASN A 176 -8.38 -17.84 -3.61
C ASN A 176 -7.85 -16.72 -4.50
N THR A 177 -8.72 -15.78 -4.86
CA THR A 177 -8.36 -14.58 -5.62
C THR A 177 -7.37 -13.73 -4.82
N GLY A 178 -7.61 -13.51 -3.52
CA GLY A 178 -6.69 -12.80 -2.62
C GLY A 178 -5.30 -13.42 -2.61
N ARG A 179 -5.20 -14.72 -2.38
CA ARG A 179 -3.91 -15.47 -2.43
C ARG A 179 -3.23 -15.35 -3.79
N SER A 180 -3.99 -15.34 -4.89
CA SER A 180 -3.42 -15.14 -6.23
C SER A 180 -2.83 -13.74 -6.42
N ILE A 181 -3.45 -12.71 -5.84
CA ILE A 181 -2.93 -11.32 -5.85
C ILE A 181 -1.63 -11.23 -5.05
N ILE A 182 -1.53 -11.89 -3.88
CA ILE A 182 -0.28 -11.91 -3.09
C ILE A 182 0.87 -12.55 -3.87
N LYS A 183 0.62 -13.72 -4.48
CA LYS A 183 1.62 -14.39 -5.34
C LYS A 183 2.05 -13.50 -6.50
N LEU A 184 1.10 -12.80 -7.11
CA LEU A 184 1.37 -11.84 -8.18
C LEU A 184 2.26 -10.68 -7.69
N LEU A 185 1.93 -10.05 -6.55
CA LEU A 185 2.73 -8.95 -5.98
C LEU A 185 4.16 -9.41 -5.65
N LYS A 186 4.34 -10.60 -5.10
CA LYS A 186 5.67 -11.19 -4.82
C LYS A 186 6.49 -11.39 -6.11
N LYS A 187 5.85 -11.88 -7.17
CA LYS A 187 6.49 -12.05 -8.47
C LYS A 187 6.90 -10.69 -9.06
N LEU A 188 5.96 -9.74 -9.12
CA LEU A 188 6.18 -8.41 -9.67
C LEU A 188 7.22 -7.62 -8.88
N LYS A 189 7.26 -7.74 -7.53
CA LYS A 189 8.29 -7.13 -6.69
C LYS A 189 9.70 -7.52 -7.14
N LYS A 190 9.92 -8.81 -7.46
CA LYS A 190 11.22 -9.32 -7.93
C LYS A 190 11.55 -8.85 -9.34
N GLU A 191 10.55 -8.77 -10.23
CA GLU A 191 10.75 -8.41 -11.64
C GLU A 191 10.92 -6.90 -11.84
N GLU A 192 10.21 -6.08 -11.08
CA GLU A 192 10.16 -4.63 -11.24
C GLU A 192 10.98 -3.86 -10.18
N ASN A 193 11.59 -4.59 -9.21
CA ASN A 193 12.47 -4.04 -8.17
C ASN A 193 11.85 -2.91 -7.33
N PHE A 194 10.69 -3.13 -6.74
CA PHE A 194 10.07 -2.20 -5.79
C PHE A 194 9.96 -2.80 -4.38
N SER A 195 9.76 -1.93 -3.40
CA SER A 195 9.48 -2.30 -2.01
C SER A 195 7.99 -2.22 -1.71
N ILE A 196 7.51 -2.92 -0.69
CA ILE A 196 6.09 -2.95 -0.34
C ILE A 196 5.89 -2.54 1.12
N ILE A 197 4.91 -1.68 1.38
CA ILE A 197 4.25 -1.59 2.68
C ILE A 197 2.91 -2.30 2.54
N PHE A 198 2.72 -3.37 3.31
CA PHE A 198 1.55 -4.22 3.19
C PHE A 198 0.73 -4.21 4.48
N ILE A 199 -0.48 -3.67 4.42
CA ILE A 199 -1.43 -3.65 5.53
C ILE A 199 -2.47 -4.74 5.27
N SER A 200 -2.67 -5.63 6.22
CA SER A 200 -3.73 -6.63 6.19
C SER A 200 -4.11 -7.06 7.61
N HIS A 201 -5.32 -7.57 7.76
CA HIS A 201 -5.76 -8.31 8.93
C HIS A 201 -5.65 -9.83 8.75
N ASP A 202 -5.28 -10.31 7.55
CA ASP A 202 -5.04 -11.70 7.22
C ASP A 202 -3.58 -12.06 7.48
N LEU A 203 -3.34 -12.93 8.49
CA LEU A 203 -1.99 -13.32 8.91
C LEU A 203 -1.27 -14.18 7.90
N ASP A 204 -1.98 -15.08 7.22
CA ASP A 204 -1.38 -15.95 6.22
C ASP A 204 -0.80 -15.11 5.08
N MET A 205 -1.53 -14.07 4.67
CA MET A 205 -1.05 -13.14 3.65
C MET A 205 0.14 -12.33 4.14
N ILE A 206 0.12 -11.86 5.39
CA ILE A 206 1.24 -11.13 6.00
C ILE A 206 2.48 -12.02 6.11
N GLU A 207 2.34 -13.26 6.59
CA GLU A 207 3.44 -14.21 6.71
C GLU A 207 4.05 -14.53 5.35
N ASP A 208 3.20 -14.71 4.32
CA ASP A 208 3.64 -15.04 2.98
C ASP A 208 4.43 -13.91 2.29
N ILE A 209 4.03 -12.63 2.49
CA ILE A 209 4.62 -11.53 1.71
C ILE A 209 5.68 -10.71 2.47
N SER A 210 5.66 -10.69 3.81
CA SER A 210 6.42 -9.72 4.60
C SER A 210 7.81 -10.22 5.00
N ASP A 211 8.82 -9.38 4.83
CA ASP A 211 10.17 -9.58 5.39
C ASP A 211 10.21 -9.15 6.87
N GLU A 212 9.61 -7.99 7.17
CA GLU A 212 9.50 -7.40 8.51
C GLU A 212 8.04 -7.13 8.85
N LEU A 213 7.73 -7.12 10.15
CA LEU A 213 6.38 -6.91 10.67
C LEU A 213 6.38 -5.86 11.77
N ILE A 214 5.37 -5.00 11.71
CA ILE A 214 5.02 -4.05 12.77
C ILE A 214 3.62 -4.40 13.28
N VAL A 215 3.47 -4.49 14.61
CA VAL A 215 2.18 -4.63 15.28
C VAL A 215 1.81 -3.29 15.89
N MET A 216 0.66 -2.74 15.48
CA MET A 216 0.16 -1.45 15.97
C MET A 216 -1.06 -1.63 16.88
N LYS A 217 -1.06 -0.88 17.99
CA LYS A 217 -2.17 -0.78 18.95
C LYS A 217 -2.33 0.66 19.42
N ASN A 218 -3.55 1.20 19.33
CA ASN A 218 -3.88 2.55 19.83
C ASN A 218 -2.85 3.63 19.42
N GLY A 219 -2.50 3.63 18.13
CA GLY A 219 -1.55 4.60 17.57
C GLY A 219 -0.07 4.31 17.84
N LYS A 220 0.28 3.27 18.54
CA LYS A 220 1.67 2.92 18.90
C LYS A 220 2.13 1.64 18.24
N ILE A 221 3.43 1.54 18.01
CA ILE A 221 4.07 0.26 17.67
C ILE A 221 4.34 -0.47 19.00
N VAL A 222 3.68 -1.63 19.20
CA VAL A 222 3.87 -2.46 20.40
C VAL A 222 4.88 -3.56 20.17
N GLU A 223 5.06 -3.99 18.90
CA GLU A 223 6.09 -4.96 18.55
C GLU A 223 6.57 -4.73 17.11
N LYS A 224 7.85 -4.99 16.85
CA LYS A 224 8.43 -4.98 15.49
C LYS A 224 9.60 -5.96 15.41
N GLY A 225 9.81 -6.53 14.23
CA GLY A 225 10.92 -7.45 13.96
C GLY A 225 10.75 -8.18 12.64
N LYS A 226 11.54 -9.24 12.42
CA LYS A 226 11.33 -10.12 11.27
C LYS A 226 9.95 -10.75 11.34
N ALA A 227 9.21 -10.76 10.23
CA ALA A 227 7.83 -11.25 10.20
C ALA A 227 7.73 -12.68 10.76
N SER A 228 8.62 -13.58 10.34
CA SER A 228 8.65 -14.97 10.83
C SER A 228 8.90 -15.12 12.33
N GLU A 229 9.65 -14.20 12.95
CA GLU A 229 9.93 -14.22 14.39
C GLU A 229 8.74 -13.69 15.19
N VAL A 230 8.20 -12.53 14.78
CA VAL A 230 7.05 -11.89 15.45
C VAL A 230 5.82 -12.80 15.39
N ILE A 231 5.56 -13.47 14.24
CA ILE A 231 4.40 -14.35 14.06
C ILE A 231 4.54 -15.64 14.89
N LYS A 232 5.73 -16.24 14.93
CA LYS A 232 5.97 -17.50 15.66
C LYS A 232 6.09 -17.31 17.17
N ASN A 233 6.81 -16.27 17.59
CA ASN A 233 7.16 -16.01 19.00
C ASN A 233 6.89 -14.56 19.38
N PRO A 234 5.63 -14.08 19.37
CA PRO A 234 5.30 -12.71 19.74
C PRO A 234 5.66 -12.44 21.21
N LYS A 235 6.36 -11.33 21.47
CA LYS A 235 6.84 -10.95 22.80
C LYS A 235 5.81 -10.12 23.55
N ASP A 236 5.11 -9.21 22.84
CA ASP A 236 4.08 -8.36 23.43
C ASP A 236 2.78 -9.13 23.68
N GLU A 237 2.10 -8.86 24.78
CA GLU A 237 0.84 -9.54 25.14
C GLU A 237 -0.28 -9.30 24.14
N TYR A 238 -0.39 -8.06 23.63
CA TYR A 238 -1.38 -7.73 22.61
C TYR A 238 -1.07 -8.43 21.30
N SER A 239 0.20 -8.47 20.90
CA SER A 239 0.63 -9.22 19.69
C SER A 239 0.24 -10.69 19.81
N ARG A 240 0.46 -11.33 20.94
CA ARG A 240 0.04 -12.73 21.20
C ARG A 240 -1.46 -12.91 21.04
N LYS A 241 -2.25 -12.01 21.62
CA LYS A 241 -3.73 -12.07 21.53
C LYS A 241 -4.19 -11.84 20.10
N LEU A 242 -3.66 -10.82 19.42
CA LEU A 242 -4.02 -10.46 18.04
C LEU A 242 -3.73 -11.60 17.07
N LEU A 243 -2.50 -12.11 17.12
CA LEU A 243 -2.04 -13.17 16.23
C LEU A 243 -2.78 -14.51 16.48
N LYS A 244 -3.19 -14.78 17.74
CA LYS A 244 -4.03 -15.93 18.07
C LYS A 244 -5.46 -15.79 17.51
N LEU A 245 -6.05 -14.59 17.60
CA LEU A 245 -7.39 -14.33 17.06
C LEU A 245 -7.43 -14.48 15.54
N PHE A 246 -6.42 -14.01 14.86
CA PHE A 246 -6.31 -14.14 13.40
C PHE A 246 -6.16 -15.60 12.95
N LYS A 247 -5.45 -16.45 13.74
CA LYS A 247 -5.34 -17.91 13.47
C LYS A 247 -6.60 -18.70 13.76
N LEU A 248 -7.54 -18.17 14.56
CA LEU A 248 -8.81 -18.82 14.92
C LEU A 248 -9.98 -18.37 14.05
N GLY A 249 -9.78 -17.35 13.22
CA GLY A 249 -10.81 -16.82 12.30
C GLY A 249 -10.82 -17.49 10.92
N ASP A 250 -9.96 -18.47 10.72
CA ASP A 250 -9.95 -19.43 9.61
C ASP A 250 -10.64 -20.74 10.07
#